data_8c1c5597da536fb47fcff69ae110defb
#
_entry.id   8c1c5597da536fb47fcff69ae110defb
#
_cell.length_a   1.000
_cell.length_b   1.000
_cell.length_c   1.000
_cell.angle_alpha   90.00
_cell.angle_beta   90.00
_cell.angle_gamma   90.00
#
_symmetry.space_group_name_H-M   'P 1'
#
loop_
_entity.id
_entity.type
_entity.pdbx_description
1 polymer ?
#
loop_
_entity_poly.entity_id
_entity_poly.type
_entity_poly.pdbx_seq_one_letter_code
_entity_poly.pdbx_strand_id
1 'polypeptide(L)'
;MAKKLKNEKDLLKFALEMILDDAVKRGIVEFEATDSHDLKTQYAYRLLVHDGKIAPLPQGQDTLPKIRHRLAMWVTHQLPDDHPLLN
;
A
#
# COMPACT_ATOMS: atom_id res chain seq x y z
N MET A 1 -18.85 -0.01 -12.99
CA MET A 1 -17.75 0.91 -13.28
C MET A 1 -16.94 1.18 -12.01
N ALA A 2 -15.64 0.92 -12.07
CA ALA A 2 -14.79 1.13 -10.90
C ALA A 2 -14.71 2.62 -10.59
N LYS A 3 -15.07 2.99 -9.38
CA LYS A 3 -15.01 4.37 -8.95
C LYS A 3 -13.57 4.73 -8.63
N LYS A 4 -13.02 5.74 -9.28
CA LYS A 4 -11.66 6.17 -9.04
C LYS A 4 -11.56 6.82 -7.66
N LEU A 5 -10.57 6.41 -6.89
CA LEU A 5 -10.36 6.98 -5.56
C LEU A 5 -9.89 8.42 -5.67
N LYS A 6 -10.51 9.28 -4.87
CA LYS A 6 -10.03 10.64 -4.70
C LYS A 6 -8.74 10.59 -3.88
N ASN A 7 -7.74 11.35 -4.31
CA ASN A 7 -6.44 11.41 -3.63
C ASN A 7 -5.70 10.06 -3.58
N GLU A 8 -5.92 9.20 -4.58
CA GLU A 8 -5.30 7.87 -4.59
C GLU A 8 -3.78 7.93 -4.46
N LYS A 9 -3.15 8.89 -5.13
CA LYS A 9 -1.69 9.07 -5.06
C LYS A 9 -1.22 9.37 -3.65
N ASP A 10 -1.92 10.27 -2.96
CA ASP A 10 -1.58 10.62 -1.59
C ASP A 10 -1.88 9.49 -0.63
N LEU A 11 -2.99 8.78 -0.85
CA LEU A 11 -3.33 7.60 -0.07
C LEU A 11 -2.28 6.51 -0.21
N LEU A 12 -1.79 6.29 -1.42
CA LEU A 12 -0.73 5.31 -1.67
C LEU A 12 0.54 5.70 -0.93
N LYS A 13 0.94 6.96 -1.01
CA LYS A 13 2.12 7.45 -0.30
C LYS A 13 1.99 7.22 1.20
N PHE A 14 0.84 7.54 1.76
CA PHE A 14 0.58 7.33 3.18
C PHE A 14 0.66 5.85 3.53
N ALA A 15 0.05 4.99 2.71
CA ALA A 15 0.09 3.55 2.93
C ALA A 15 1.51 3.02 2.94
N LEU A 16 2.32 3.43 1.97
CA LEU A 16 3.71 2.98 1.88
C LEU A 16 4.51 3.43 3.10
N GLU A 17 4.37 4.67 3.52
CA GLU A 17 5.07 5.18 4.70
C GLU A 17 4.70 4.36 5.94
N MET A 18 3.42 4.08 6.14
CA MET A 18 2.93 3.32 7.28
C MET A 18 3.46 1.88 7.26
N ILE A 19 3.34 1.20 6.13
CA ILE A 19 3.71 -0.21 6.01
C ILE A 19 5.23 -0.39 6.10
N LEU A 20 5.98 0.44 5.39
CA LEU A 20 7.44 0.30 5.34
C LEU A 20 8.09 0.73 6.65
N ASP A 21 7.54 1.73 7.32
CA ASP A 21 8.00 2.12 8.64
C ASP A 21 7.83 0.98 9.65
N ASP A 22 6.69 0.31 9.61
CA ASP A 22 6.44 -0.85 10.45
C ASP A 22 7.42 -1.99 10.14
N ALA A 23 7.68 -2.25 8.85
CA ALA A 23 8.61 -3.31 8.44
C ALA A 23 10.03 -3.03 8.96
N VAL A 24 10.48 -1.79 8.87
CA VAL A 24 11.80 -1.40 9.38
C VAL A 24 11.86 -1.55 10.89
N LYS A 25 10.81 -1.12 11.60
CA LYS A 25 10.75 -1.25 13.05
C LYS A 25 10.74 -2.69 13.52
N ARG A 26 10.14 -3.59 12.74
CA ARG A 26 10.16 -5.02 13.04
C ARG A 26 11.52 -5.67 12.71
N GLY A 27 12.41 -4.97 12.01
CA GLY A 27 13.70 -5.51 11.63
C GLY A 27 13.64 -6.54 10.50
N ILE A 28 12.55 -6.60 9.73
CA ILE A 28 12.40 -7.58 8.65
C ILE A 28 12.92 -7.07 7.30
N VAL A 29 13.19 -5.77 7.19
CA VAL A 29 13.70 -5.21 5.94
C VAL A 29 14.48 -3.94 6.21
N GLU A 30 15.48 -3.69 5.37
CA GLU A 30 16.19 -2.41 5.29
C GLU A 30 16.12 -1.95 3.85
N PHE A 31 15.71 -0.71 3.63
CA PHE A 31 15.67 -0.11 2.30
C PHE A 31 16.83 0.84 2.13
N GLU A 32 17.49 0.75 0.98
CA GLU A 32 18.52 1.69 0.61
C GLU A 32 17.89 2.89 -0.10
N ALA A 33 18.58 4.02 -0.08
CA ALA A 33 18.09 5.23 -0.74
C ALA A 33 17.90 5.05 -2.24
N THR A 34 18.61 4.07 -2.83
CA THR A 34 18.54 3.75 -4.25
C THR A 34 17.41 2.80 -4.61
N ASP A 35 16.72 2.24 -3.63
CA ASP A 35 15.62 1.31 -3.91
C ASP A 35 14.47 2.02 -4.61
N SER A 36 13.95 1.40 -5.68
CA SER A 36 12.90 2.02 -6.47
C SER A 36 11.59 2.07 -5.72
N HIS A 37 10.75 3.05 -6.08
CA HIS A 37 9.40 3.18 -5.53
C HIS A 37 8.56 1.94 -5.85
N ASP A 38 8.74 1.37 -7.05
CA ASP A 38 8.00 0.17 -7.46
C ASP A 38 8.39 -1.04 -6.61
N LEU A 39 9.66 -1.19 -6.28
CA LEU A 39 10.12 -2.27 -5.41
C LEU A 39 9.48 -2.15 -4.02
N LYS A 40 9.47 -0.94 -3.47
CA LYS A 40 8.85 -0.69 -2.17
C LYS A 40 7.35 -0.97 -2.20
N THR A 41 6.68 -0.60 -3.29
CA THR A 41 5.25 -0.85 -3.47
C THR A 41 4.95 -2.35 -3.47
N GLN A 42 5.72 -3.13 -4.22
CA GLN A 42 5.56 -4.58 -4.25
C GLN A 42 5.82 -5.20 -2.89
N TYR A 43 6.85 -4.74 -2.20
CA TYR A 43 7.16 -5.27 -0.88
C TYR A 43 6.02 -5.00 0.12
N ALA A 44 5.50 -3.78 0.12
CA ALA A 44 4.40 -3.41 1.00
C ALA A 44 3.18 -4.30 0.74
N TYR A 45 2.86 -4.56 -0.52
CA TYR A 45 1.76 -5.46 -0.88
C TYR A 45 1.98 -6.86 -0.33
N ARG A 46 3.18 -7.43 -0.56
CA ARG A 46 3.50 -8.77 -0.08
C ARG A 46 3.41 -8.88 1.44
N LEU A 47 3.86 -7.83 2.14
CA LEU A 47 3.80 -7.81 3.59
C LEU A 47 2.36 -7.82 4.10
N LEU A 48 1.48 -7.04 3.49
CA LEU A 48 0.07 -7.03 3.89
C LEU A 48 -0.60 -8.37 3.62
N VAL A 49 -0.29 -9.01 2.52
CA VAL A 49 -0.81 -10.36 2.22
C VAL A 49 -0.29 -11.36 3.25
N HIS A 50 1.00 -11.31 3.56
CA HIS A 50 1.62 -12.19 4.54
C HIS A 50 0.99 -12.02 5.92
N ASP A 51 0.70 -10.79 6.31
CA ASP A 51 0.09 -10.49 7.59
C ASP A 51 -1.42 -10.76 7.62
N GLY A 52 -1.99 -11.18 6.50
CA GLY A 52 -3.41 -11.48 6.41
C GLY A 52 -4.31 -10.26 6.41
N LYS A 53 -3.76 -9.07 6.13
CA LYS A 53 -4.53 -7.83 6.14
C LYS A 53 -5.29 -7.58 4.86
N ILE A 54 -4.81 -8.12 3.74
CA ILE A 54 -5.51 -8.08 2.45
C ILE A 54 -5.41 -9.45 1.78
N ALA A 55 -6.37 -9.75 0.92
CA ALA A 55 -6.32 -10.96 0.12
C ALA A 55 -5.38 -10.77 -1.07
N PRO A 56 -4.63 -11.80 -1.48
CA PRO A 56 -3.76 -11.68 -2.66
C PRO A 56 -4.60 -11.46 -3.92
N LEU A 57 -4.04 -10.68 -4.86
CA LEU A 57 -4.67 -10.52 -6.16
C LEU A 57 -4.61 -11.83 -6.94
N PRO A 58 -5.60 -12.09 -7.81
CA PRO A 58 -5.58 -13.28 -8.65
C PRO A 58 -4.32 -13.34 -9.51
N GLN A 59 -3.89 -14.54 -9.83
CA GLN A 59 -2.74 -14.75 -10.69
C GLN A 59 -2.94 -14.02 -12.02
N GLY A 60 -1.91 -13.30 -12.47
CA GLY A 60 -1.98 -12.49 -13.67
C GLY A 60 -2.58 -11.11 -13.49
N GLN A 61 -3.09 -10.80 -12.28
CA GLN A 61 -3.69 -9.51 -11.97
C GLN A 61 -2.89 -8.71 -10.95
N ASP A 62 -1.72 -9.21 -10.58
CA ASP A 62 -0.84 -8.57 -9.60
C ASP A 62 0.09 -7.54 -10.25
N THR A 63 -0.46 -6.73 -11.15
CA THR A 63 0.28 -5.65 -11.80
C THR A 63 0.43 -4.45 -10.87
N LEU A 64 1.46 -3.63 -11.11
CA LEU A 64 1.72 -2.45 -10.29
C LEU A 64 0.51 -1.52 -10.14
N PRO A 65 -0.22 -1.16 -11.22
CA PRO A 65 -1.40 -0.31 -11.05
C PRO A 65 -2.45 -0.92 -10.12
N LYS A 66 -2.68 -2.21 -10.20
CA LYS A 66 -3.65 -2.89 -9.34
C LYS A 66 -3.16 -2.99 -7.91
N ILE A 67 -1.86 -3.24 -7.72
CA ILE A 67 -1.25 -3.26 -6.39
C ILE A 67 -1.38 -1.89 -5.73
N ARG A 68 -1.05 -0.82 -6.47
CA ARG A 68 -1.18 0.55 -5.95
C ARG A 68 -2.60 0.86 -5.52
N HIS A 69 -3.57 0.49 -6.34
CA HIS A 69 -4.97 0.70 -6.02
C HIS A 69 -5.37 -0.07 -4.77
N ARG A 70 -4.94 -1.32 -4.66
CA ARG A 70 -5.25 -2.16 -3.51
C ARG A 70 -4.69 -1.57 -2.21
N LEU A 71 -3.45 -1.06 -2.24
CA LEU A 71 -2.84 -0.42 -1.09
C LEU A 71 -3.57 0.86 -0.69
N ALA A 72 -3.95 1.68 -1.68
CA ALA A 72 -4.70 2.90 -1.42
C ALA A 72 -6.07 2.58 -0.80
N MET A 73 -6.75 1.57 -1.31
CA MET A 73 -8.02 1.12 -0.74
C MET A 73 -7.85 0.63 0.69
N TRP A 74 -6.80 -0.14 0.94
CA TRP A 74 -6.55 -0.65 2.28
C TRP A 74 -6.38 0.49 3.29
N VAL A 75 -5.60 1.52 2.94
CA VAL A 75 -5.32 2.60 3.88
C VAL A 75 -6.56 3.45 4.17
N THR A 76 -7.53 3.52 3.25
CA THR A 76 -8.77 4.25 3.52
C THR A 76 -9.52 3.68 4.72
N HIS A 77 -9.38 2.37 4.95
CA HIS A 77 -10.01 1.70 6.09
C HIS A 77 -9.21 1.88 7.39
N GLN A 78 -7.99 2.40 7.30
CA GLN A 78 -7.15 2.68 8.46
C GLN A 78 -7.26 4.12 8.94
N LEU A 79 -7.87 4.98 8.16
CA LEU A 79 -8.01 6.39 8.49
C LEU A 79 -9.38 6.68 9.09
N PRO A 80 -9.48 7.68 10.00
CA PRO A 80 -10.79 8.08 10.49
C PRO A 80 -11.63 8.70 9.37
N ASP A 81 -12.95 8.60 9.50
CA ASP A 81 -13.88 9.02 8.45
C ASP A 81 -13.71 10.49 8.07
N ASP A 82 -13.26 11.32 8.99
CA ASP A 82 -13.07 12.75 8.77
C ASP A 82 -11.65 13.12 8.33
N HIS A 83 -10.84 12.13 7.97
CA HIS A 83 -9.47 12.39 7.53
C HIS A 83 -9.46 13.18 6.22
N PRO A 84 -8.57 14.20 6.08
CA PRO A 84 -8.53 15.03 4.88
C PRO A 84 -8.35 14.25 3.58
N LEU A 85 -7.63 13.13 3.60
CA LEU A 85 -7.40 12.33 2.40
C LEU A 85 -8.64 11.56 1.95
N LEU A 86 -9.67 11.47 2.79
CA LEU A 86 -10.92 10.78 2.45
C LEU A 86 -11.98 11.73 1.89
N ASN A 87 -11.74 13.03 1.92
CA ASN A 87 -12.69 14.05 1.48
C ASN A 87 -12.39 14.58 0.08
#